data_9eb41e2e9d2292cc86e188b7ebad6f0e
#
_entry.id   9eb41e2e9d2292cc86e188b7ebad6f0e
#
_cell.length_a   1.000
_cell.length_b   1.000
_cell.length_c   1.000
_cell.angle_alpha   90.00
_cell.angle_beta   90.00
_cell.angle_gamma   90.00
#
_symmetry.space_group_name_H-M   'P 1'
#
loop_
_entity.id
_entity.type
_entity.pdbx_description
1 polymer ?
#
loop_
_entity_poly.entity_id
_entity_poly.type
_entity_poly.pdbx_seq_one_letter_code
_entity_poly.pdbx_strand_id
1 'polypeptide(L)'
;VKDVETGKVVADLSKPGQTELILKGGRGGRGNSHFATATRQAPRFSEDGEKGEEKELILELKLLADVGLLGFPNVGKSTFLSVVTDAKPKIANYHFTTIVPNLGVVKTKNGDGFVIADIPGIIEGASEGVGLGIQFLRHVERTRLLLHFLDVSGQEGRDPVKDFYAINEELKKYSEKLSSRKQIIVATKLDAMQDD
;
A
#
# COMPACT_ATOMS: atom_id res chain seq x y z
N VAL A 1 -8.85 -8.88 -2.83
CA VAL A 1 -9.84 -9.85 -2.35
C VAL A 1 -9.33 -11.25 -2.64
N LYS A 2 -9.29 -12.11 -1.64
CA LYS A 2 -8.84 -13.50 -1.76
C LYS A 2 -9.98 -14.44 -1.37
N ASP A 3 -10.08 -15.55 -2.07
CA ASP A 3 -10.96 -16.65 -1.71
C ASP A 3 -10.31 -17.47 -0.59
N VAL A 4 -11.04 -17.73 0.50
CA VAL A 4 -10.51 -18.44 1.69
C VAL A 4 -10.16 -19.88 1.38
N GLU A 5 -11.00 -20.57 0.62
CA GLU A 5 -10.83 -22.01 0.35
C GLU A 5 -9.67 -22.28 -0.60
N THR A 6 -9.53 -21.47 -1.65
CA THR A 6 -8.53 -21.68 -2.70
C THR A 6 -7.26 -20.88 -2.52
N GLY A 7 -7.27 -19.84 -1.65
CA GLY A 7 -6.18 -18.88 -1.48
C GLY A 7 -5.92 -17.98 -2.70
N LYS A 8 -6.72 -18.11 -3.75
CA LYS A 8 -6.53 -17.35 -5.00
C LYS A 8 -7.03 -15.91 -4.87
N VAL A 9 -6.33 -15.00 -5.56
CA VAL A 9 -6.79 -13.62 -5.70
C VAL A 9 -7.95 -13.59 -6.69
N VAL A 10 -9.13 -13.19 -6.22
CA VAL A 10 -10.37 -13.10 -7.01
C VAL A 10 -10.55 -11.73 -7.64
N ALA A 11 -10.11 -10.68 -6.91
CA ALA A 11 -10.13 -9.31 -7.41
C ALA A 11 -9.00 -8.48 -6.79
N ASP A 12 -8.43 -7.55 -7.57
CA ASP A 12 -7.49 -6.53 -7.09
C ASP A 12 -8.01 -5.15 -7.48
N LEU A 13 -8.60 -4.46 -6.49
CA LEU A 13 -9.20 -3.14 -6.65
C LEU A 13 -8.13 -2.07 -6.36
N SER A 14 -7.49 -1.58 -7.40
CA SER A 14 -6.35 -0.66 -7.30
C SER A 14 -6.68 0.80 -7.58
N LYS A 15 -7.90 1.10 -8.06
CA LYS A 15 -8.32 2.45 -8.45
C LYS A 15 -9.57 2.89 -7.70
N PRO A 16 -9.69 4.16 -7.27
CA PRO A 16 -10.93 4.69 -6.72
C PRO A 16 -12.11 4.50 -7.68
N GLY A 17 -13.24 4.01 -7.17
CA GLY A 17 -14.44 3.76 -7.96
C GLY A 17 -14.42 2.49 -8.81
N GLN A 18 -13.35 1.70 -8.77
CA GLN A 18 -13.30 0.40 -9.45
C GLN A 18 -14.26 -0.57 -8.78
N THR A 19 -15.05 -1.27 -9.59
CA THR A 19 -15.99 -2.31 -9.16
C THR A 19 -15.69 -3.61 -9.88
N GLU A 20 -15.78 -4.73 -9.16
CA GLU A 20 -15.58 -6.07 -9.69
C GLU A 20 -16.71 -6.98 -9.22
N LEU A 21 -17.29 -7.75 -10.13
CA LEU A 21 -18.29 -8.74 -9.81
C LEU A 21 -17.60 -10.03 -9.35
N ILE A 22 -17.70 -10.34 -8.06
CA ILE A 22 -17.01 -11.50 -7.46
C ILE A 22 -17.90 -12.74 -7.46
N LEU A 23 -19.19 -12.56 -7.17
CA LEU A 23 -20.16 -13.65 -7.08
C LEU A 23 -21.42 -13.27 -7.85
N LYS A 24 -22.06 -14.26 -8.45
CA LYS A 24 -23.33 -14.07 -9.14
C LYS A 24 -24.48 -14.53 -8.28
N GLY A 25 -25.56 -13.77 -8.25
CA GLY A 25 -26.83 -14.20 -7.71
C GLY A 25 -27.45 -15.31 -8.55
N GLY A 26 -28.22 -16.16 -7.94
CA GLY A 26 -29.01 -17.15 -8.64
C GLY A 26 -30.10 -16.52 -9.51
N ARG A 27 -30.54 -17.23 -10.52
CA ARG A 27 -31.65 -16.80 -11.37
C ARG A 27 -32.97 -16.89 -10.60
N GLY A 28 -33.81 -15.88 -10.69
CA GLY A 28 -35.14 -15.92 -10.12
C GLY A 28 -36.00 -16.99 -10.78
N GLY A 29 -36.84 -17.64 -9.98
CA GLY A 29 -37.82 -18.62 -10.50
C GLY A 29 -38.94 -17.96 -11.32
N ARG A 30 -39.70 -18.74 -12.01
CA ARG A 30 -40.84 -18.28 -12.80
C ARG A 30 -42.12 -18.43 -12.00
N GLY A 31 -42.84 -17.37 -11.81
CA GLY A 31 -44.16 -17.38 -11.19
C GLY A 31 -45.21 -18.07 -12.06
N ASN A 32 -46.35 -18.42 -11.46
CA ASN A 32 -47.46 -19.13 -12.11
C ASN A 32 -48.00 -18.44 -13.37
N SER A 33 -47.92 -17.12 -13.46
CA SER A 33 -48.33 -16.34 -14.63
C SER A 33 -47.56 -16.68 -15.90
N HIS A 34 -46.31 -17.12 -15.79
CA HIS A 34 -45.48 -17.55 -16.91
C HIS A 34 -45.95 -18.87 -17.54
N PHE A 35 -46.74 -19.65 -16.80
CA PHE A 35 -47.25 -20.96 -17.22
C PHE A 35 -48.72 -20.91 -17.58
N ALA A 36 -49.32 -19.72 -17.65
CA ALA A 36 -50.70 -19.53 -18.10
C ALA A 36 -50.80 -19.82 -19.60
N THR A 37 -51.82 -20.61 -19.97
CA THR A 37 -52.19 -20.94 -21.35
C THR A 37 -53.66 -20.64 -21.59
N ALA A 38 -54.10 -20.59 -22.84
CA ALA A 38 -55.52 -20.34 -23.19
C ALA A 38 -56.48 -21.31 -22.49
N THR A 39 -56.04 -22.55 -22.26
CA THR A 39 -56.83 -23.62 -21.59
C THR A 39 -56.62 -23.68 -20.08
N ARG A 40 -55.51 -23.14 -19.56
CA ARG A 40 -55.16 -23.08 -18.13
C ARG A 40 -54.76 -21.67 -17.74
N GLN A 41 -55.72 -20.80 -17.46
CA GLN A 41 -55.51 -19.40 -17.18
C GLN A 41 -54.91 -19.10 -15.79
N ALA A 42 -55.10 -20.00 -14.82
CA ALA A 42 -54.56 -19.84 -13.45
C ALA A 42 -53.85 -21.15 -13.00
N PRO A 43 -52.65 -21.44 -13.51
CA PRO A 43 -51.86 -22.56 -13.04
C PRO A 43 -51.47 -22.40 -11.57
N ARG A 44 -51.44 -23.50 -10.80
CA ARG A 44 -51.07 -23.49 -9.37
C ARG A 44 -49.65 -23.98 -9.11
N PHE A 45 -48.79 -23.91 -10.10
CA PHE A 45 -47.39 -24.28 -9.98
C PHE A 45 -46.50 -23.12 -10.41
N SER A 46 -45.33 -23.07 -9.83
CA SER A 46 -44.26 -22.12 -10.12
C SER A 46 -42.92 -22.87 -10.18
N GLU A 47 -41.95 -22.28 -10.73
CA GLU A 47 -40.58 -22.76 -10.77
C GLU A 47 -39.76 -22.01 -9.70
N ASP A 48 -39.05 -22.78 -8.88
CA ASP A 48 -38.20 -22.19 -7.85
C ASP A 48 -36.97 -21.49 -8.47
N GLY A 49 -36.44 -20.52 -7.80
CA GLY A 49 -35.21 -19.88 -8.21
C GLY A 49 -33.97 -20.75 -7.95
N GLU A 50 -32.90 -20.43 -8.67
CA GLU A 50 -31.59 -21.02 -8.45
C GLU A 50 -30.93 -20.39 -7.25
N LYS A 51 -30.17 -21.17 -6.48
CA LYS A 51 -29.33 -20.60 -5.39
C LYS A 51 -28.21 -19.75 -5.98
N GLY A 52 -27.93 -18.63 -5.35
CA GLY A 52 -26.74 -17.82 -5.65
C GLY A 52 -25.47 -18.51 -5.19
N GLU A 53 -24.35 -18.01 -5.68
CA GLU A 53 -23.03 -18.43 -5.21
C GLU A 53 -22.76 -17.83 -3.82
N GLU A 54 -22.22 -18.64 -2.92
CA GLU A 54 -21.76 -18.22 -1.58
C GLU A 54 -20.27 -18.54 -1.43
N LYS A 55 -19.48 -17.60 -0.95
CA LYS A 55 -18.05 -17.79 -0.68
C LYS A 55 -17.60 -16.97 0.51
N GLU A 56 -16.66 -17.52 1.24
CA GLU A 56 -15.94 -16.79 2.27
C GLU A 56 -14.72 -16.08 1.66
N LEU A 57 -14.64 -14.76 1.88
CA LEU A 57 -13.63 -13.92 1.25
C LEU A 57 -12.82 -13.16 2.29
N ILE A 58 -11.50 -13.07 2.07
CA ILE A 58 -10.61 -12.19 2.81
C ILE A 58 -10.46 -10.88 2.05
N LEU A 59 -10.85 -9.78 2.70
CA LEU A 59 -10.58 -8.42 2.23
C LEU A 59 -9.26 -7.97 2.83
N GLU A 60 -8.21 -7.89 2.00
CA GLU A 60 -6.89 -7.43 2.40
C GLU A 60 -6.66 -6.01 1.88
N LEU A 61 -6.61 -5.03 2.79
CA LEU A 61 -6.27 -3.67 2.41
C LEU A 61 -4.74 -3.54 2.27
N LYS A 62 -4.28 -3.36 1.04
CA LYS A 62 -2.84 -3.24 0.70
C LYS A 62 -2.37 -1.78 0.60
N LEU A 63 -2.96 -0.87 1.32
CA LEU A 63 -2.47 0.51 1.39
C LEU A 63 -1.40 0.58 2.48
N LEU A 64 -0.15 0.82 2.10
CA LEU A 64 0.92 0.96 3.09
C LEU A 64 0.95 2.39 3.64
N ALA A 65 1.08 3.39 2.76
CA ALA A 65 1.17 4.79 3.12
C ALA A 65 0.94 5.70 1.91
N ASP A 66 0.59 6.95 2.16
CA ASP A 66 0.53 8.01 1.16
C ASP A 66 1.93 8.56 0.86
N VAL A 67 2.78 8.63 1.90
CA VAL A 67 4.13 9.18 1.85
C VAL A 67 5.13 8.16 2.36
N GLY A 68 6.18 7.90 1.60
CA GLY A 68 7.30 7.06 2.01
C GLY A 68 8.53 7.89 2.41
N LEU A 69 9.21 7.52 3.50
CA LEU A 69 10.47 8.14 3.90
C LEU A 69 11.63 7.31 3.36
N LEU A 70 12.54 7.98 2.65
CA LEU A 70 13.76 7.41 2.11
C LEU A 70 14.98 8.07 2.76
N GLY A 71 16.09 7.38 2.79
CA GLY A 71 17.36 7.92 3.28
C GLY A 71 18.15 6.85 4.03
N PHE A 72 19.44 7.09 4.17
CA PHE A 72 20.35 6.22 4.92
C PHE A 72 19.97 6.11 6.40
N PRO A 73 20.52 5.14 7.15
CA PRO A 73 20.35 5.09 8.60
C PRO A 73 20.80 6.42 9.25
N ASN A 74 20.23 6.72 10.39
CA ASN A 74 20.57 7.87 11.23
C ASN A 74 20.38 9.27 10.60
N VAL A 75 19.81 9.38 9.39
CA VAL A 75 19.51 10.68 8.77
C VAL A 75 18.30 11.40 9.38
N GLY A 76 17.67 10.84 10.41
CA GLY A 76 16.57 11.49 11.13
C GLY A 76 15.14 11.11 10.70
N LYS A 77 14.94 10.10 9.86
CA LYS A 77 13.60 9.65 9.41
C LYS A 77 12.65 9.31 10.55
N SER A 78 13.08 8.46 11.47
CA SER A 78 12.25 8.02 12.60
C SER A 78 12.00 9.16 13.59
N THR A 79 12.95 10.06 13.76
CA THR A 79 12.79 11.28 14.57
C THR A 79 11.72 12.18 13.95
N PHE A 80 11.81 12.44 12.64
CA PHE A 80 10.80 13.19 11.93
C PHE A 80 9.41 12.55 12.08
N LEU A 81 9.32 11.24 11.85
CA LEU A 81 8.05 10.51 11.98
C LEU A 81 7.44 10.69 13.38
N SER A 82 8.24 10.59 14.43
CA SER A 82 7.78 10.75 15.82
C SER A 82 7.29 12.16 16.16
N VAL A 83 7.82 13.18 15.47
CA VAL A 83 7.44 14.59 15.71
C VAL A 83 6.18 14.98 14.95
N VAL A 84 6.02 14.49 13.70
CA VAL A 84 4.89 14.90 12.84
C VAL A 84 3.62 14.08 13.06
N THR A 85 3.69 13.00 13.83
CA THR A 85 2.53 12.13 14.10
C THR A 85 1.97 12.35 15.49
N ASP A 86 0.64 12.45 15.61
CA ASP A 86 -0.06 12.67 16.88
C ASP A 86 0.02 11.49 17.87
N ALA A 87 0.31 10.32 17.37
CA ALA A 87 0.44 9.10 18.18
C ALA A 87 1.81 8.45 17.93
N LYS A 88 2.30 7.70 18.90
CA LYS A 88 3.53 6.90 18.69
C LYS A 88 3.39 6.10 17.41
N PRO A 89 4.40 6.14 16.52
CA PRO A 89 4.38 5.35 15.30
C PRO A 89 4.04 3.90 15.61
N LYS A 90 3.09 3.34 14.88
CA LYS A 90 2.68 1.95 15.06
C LYS A 90 3.56 1.06 14.21
N ILE A 91 4.14 0.08 14.85
CA ILE A 91 4.81 -1.03 14.18
C ILE A 91 3.72 -1.86 13.51
N ALA A 92 3.74 -1.94 12.20
CA ALA A 92 2.76 -2.73 11.46
C ALA A 92 3.37 -4.06 11.03
N ASN A 93 2.93 -5.15 11.68
CA ASN A 93 3.34 -6.51 11.32
C ASN A 93 2.56 -6.96 10.07
N TYR A 94 3.18 -6.84 8.92
CA TYR A 94 2.64 -7.40 7.69
C TYR A 94 3.21 -8.81 7.49
N HIS A 95 2.35 -9.81 7.36
CA HIS A 95 2.74 -11.23 7.18
C HIS A 95 3.64 -11.49 5.96
N PHE A 96 3.79 -10.49 5.09
CA PHE A 96 4.58 -10.56 3.87
C PHE A 96 5.88 -9.76 3.92
N THR A 97 6.23 -9.15 5.07
CA THR A 97 7.45 -8.35 5.22
C THR A 97 8.38 -8.99 6.24
N THR A 98 9.65 -9.15 5.88
CA THR A 98 10.72 -9.48 6.83
C THR A 98 11.16 -8.24 7.62
N ILE A 99 10.89 -7.06 7.09
CA ILE A 99 11.17 -5.76 7.70
C ILE A 99 9.86 -5.09 8.04
N VAL A 100 9.74 -4.67 9.28
CA VAL A 100 8.51 -4.08 9.83
C VAL A 100 8.57 -2.56 9.66
N PRO A 101 7.72 -1.95 8.83
CA PRO A 101 7.70 -0.51 8.66
C PRO A 101 7.09 0.18 9.89
N ASN A 102 7.61 1.34 10.22
CA ASN A 102 7.00 2.24 11.18
C ASN A 102 6.00 3.14 10.45
N LEU A 103 4.74 3.09 10.85
CA LEU A 103 3.67 3.90 10.27
C LEU A 103 3.26 5.01 11.23
N GLY A 104 3.07 6.20 10.69
CA GLY A 104 2.52 7.33 11.43
C GLY A 104 1.36 7.98 10.66
N VAL A 105 0.34 8.41 11.38
CA VAL A 105 -0.78 9.17 10.83
C VAL A 105 -0.58 10.63 11.14
N VAL A 106 -0.53 11.45 10.11
CA VAL A 106 -0.46 12.92 10.23
C VAL A 106 -1.85 13.49 10.02
N LYS A 107 -2.35 14.27 10.95
CA LYS A 107 -3.60 15.00 10.81
C LYS A 107 -3.34 16.37 10.20
N THR A 108 -4.11 16.73 9.19
CA THR A 108 -4.07 18.06 8.62
C THR A 108 -5.01 19.00 9.37
N LYS A 109 -4.78 20.32 9.22
CA LYS A 109 -5.64 21.34 9.85
C LYS A 109 -7.10 21.25 9.39
N ASN A 110 -7.37 20.65 8.24
CA ASN A 110 -8.71 20.50 7.66
C ASN A 110 -9.45 19.23 8.14
N GLY A 111 -8.85 18.45 9.04
CA GLY A 111 -9.44 17.20 9.55
C GLY A 111 -9.11 15.95 8.74
N ASP A 112 -8.65 16.09 7.52
CA ASP A 112 -8.15 14.97 6.72
C ASP A 112 -6.79 14.53 7.26
N GLY A 113 -6.48 13.22 7.15
CA GLY A 113 -5.20 12.66 7.53
C GLY A 113 -4.55 11.93 6.38
N PHE A 114 -3.23 11.77 6.47
CA PHE A 114 -2.48 10.91 5.57
C PHE A 114 -1.48 10.06 6.35
N VAL A 115 -1.11 8.93 5.77
CA VAL A 115 -0.21 7.96 6.40
C VAL A 115 1.20 8.14 5.85
N ILE A 116 2.16 8.22 6.75
CA ILE A 116 3.60 8.21 6.43
C ILE A 116 4.17 6.85 6.84
N ALA A 117 5.00 6.26 5.99
CA ALA A 117 5.76 5.05 6.31
C ALA A 117 7.26 5.35 6.32
N ASP A 118 7.93 5.02 7.40
CA ASP A 118 9.39 4.87 7.40
C ASP A 118 9.73 3.55 6.71
N ILE A 119 10.51 3.63 5.65
CA ILE A 119 10.90 2.49 4.81
C ILE A 119 12.33 2.11 5.19
N PRO A 120 12.52 1.26 6.22
CA PRO A 120 13.84 0.81 6.60
C PRO A 120 14.39 -0.11 5.51
N GLY A 121 15.66 0.03 5.18
CA GLY A 121 16.38 -0.96 4.36
C GLY A 121 16.38 -0.74 2.85
N ILE A 122 16.01 0.45 2.33
CA ILE A 122 16.52 0.87 1.02
C ILE A 122 17.94 1.37 1.25
N ILE A 123 18.89 0.45 1.29
CA ILE A 123 20.30 0.71 1.53
C ILE A 123 21.08 -0.39 0.85
N GLU A 124 22.31 -0.07 0.45
CA GLU A 124 23.31 -0.93 -0.21
C GLU A 124 23.01 -2.44 -0.15
N GLY A 125 22.71 -3.06 -1.29
CA GLY A 125 22.46 -4.50 -1.41
C GLY A 125 20.98 -4.94 -1.40
N ALA A 126 20.01 -4.04 -1.28
CA ALA A 126 18.60 -4.41 -1.35
C ALA A 126 18.21 -5.03 -2.72
N SER A 127 18.90 -4.64 -3.79
CA SER A 127 18.73 -5.21 -5.12
C SER A 127 19.30 -6.63 -5.26
N GLU A 128 20.21 -7.04 -4.37
CA GLU A 128 20.86 -8.37 -4.39
C GLU A 128 20.07 -9.45 -3.62
N GLY A 129 18.87 -9.15 -3.17
CA GLY A 129 17.96 -10.14 -2.60
C GLY A 129 18.17 -10.45 -1.12
N VAL A 130 19.09 -9.78 -0.46
CA VAL A 130 19.38 -9.98 0.96
C VAL A 130 18.73 -8.85 1.77
N GLY A 131 17.43 -8.95 2.09
CA GLY A 131 16.84 -8.12 3.13
C GLY A 131 15.45 -7.56 2.93
N LEU A 132 15.09 -7.00 1.79
CA LEU A 132 13.75 -6.49 1.54
C LEU A 132 12.98 -7.44 0.63
N GLY A 133 11.95 -8.08 1.18
CA GLY A 133 11.09 -8.90 0.35
C GLY A 133 10.52 -8.06 -0.81
N ILE A 134 10.64 -8.56 -2.04
CA ILE A 134 10.07 -7.96 -3.28
C ILE A 134 8.62 -7.53 -3.07
N GLN A 135 7.91 -8.20 -2.18
CA GLN A 135 6.53 -7.88 -1.83
C GLN A 135 6.38 -6.56 -1.06
N PHE A 136 7.33 -6.21 -0.18
CA PHE A 136 7.30 -4.95 0.56
C PHE A 136 7.50 -3.75 -0.37
N LEU A 137 8.46 -3.85 -1.27
CA LEU A 137 8.75 -2.79 -2.23
C LEU A 137 7.59 -2.54 -3.22
N ARG A 138 6.78 -3.57 -3.55
CA ARG A 138 5.52 -3.39 -4.28
C ARG A 138 4.49 -2.54 -3.52
N HIS A 139 4.56 -2.50 -2.20
CA HIS A 139 3.69 -1.66 -1.39
C HIS A 139 4.19 -0.21 -1.37
N VAL A 140 5.52 -0.03 -1.35
CA VAL A 140 6.15 1.29 -1.49
C VAL A 140 5.85 1.91 -2.86
N GLU A 141 5.76 1.12 -3.91
CA GLU A 141 5.31 1.58 -5.24
C GLU A 141 3.93 2.23 -5.24
N ARG A 142 3.12 2.01 -4.22
CA ARG A 142 1.78 2.59 -4.06
C ARG A 142 1.77 3.92 -3.33
N THR A 143 2.90 4.33 -2.75
CA THR A 143 3.00 5.67 -2.15
C THR A 143 2.86 6.75 -3.21
N ARG A 144 2.26 7.87 -2.85
CA ARG A 144 2.04 9.00 -3.77
C ARG A 144 3.25 9.89 -3.89
N LEU A 145 4.02 9.99 -2.81
CA LEU A 145 5.15 10.90 -2.64
C LEU A 145 6.25 10.20 -1.84
N LEU A 146 7.50 10.56 -2.13
CA LEU A 146 8.66 10.14 -1.36
C LEU A 146 9.33 11.36 -0.73
N LEU A 147 9.63 11.29 0.56
CA LEU A 147 10.49 12.26 1.26
C LEU A 147 11.89 11.65 1.36
N HIS A 148 12.84 12.26 0.67
CA HIS A 148 14.22 11.80 0.62
C HIS A 148 15.08 12.59 1.60
N PHE A 149 15.44 11.95 2.71
CA PHE A 149 16.20 12.53 3.80
C PHE A 149 17.69 12.43 3.52
N LEU A 150 18.38 13.57 3.61
CA LEU A 150 19.82 13.69 3.44
C LEU A 150 20.42 14.38 4.66
N ASP A 151 21.41 13.75 5.27
CA ASP A 151 22.19 14.33 6.35
C ASP A 151 23.25 15.27 5.75
N VAL A 152 23.08 16.57 5.97
CA VAL A 152 24.00 17.59 5.44
C VAL A 152 25.06 18.02 6.44
N SER A 153 25.08 17.45 7.65
CA SER A 153 26.04 17.81 8.70
C SER A 153 27.48 17.36 8.42
N GLY A 154 27.65 16.36 7.55
CA GLY A 154 28.97 15.76 7.30
C GLY A 154 29.54 14.92 8.47
N GLN A 155 28.85 14.86 9.62
CA GLN A 155 29.37 14.21 10.85
C GLN A 155 29.64 12.69 10.67
N GLU A 156 28.89 12.03 9.79
CA GLU A 156 29.10 10.60 9.50
C GLU A 156 30.12 10.37 8.38
N GLY A 157 30.81 11.41 7.90
CA GLY A 157 31.80 11.33 6.82
C GLY A 157 31.17 11.00 5.45
N ARG A 158 29.88 11.18 5.30
CA ARG A 158 29.11 10.90 4.07
C ARG A 158 28.86 12.22 3.31
N ASP A 159 28.84 12.09 1.99
CA ASP A 159 28.51 13.19 1.08
C ASP A 159 27.02 13.10 0.73
N PRO A 160 26.20 14.10 1.11
CA PRO A 160 24.76 14.05 0.86
C PRO A 160 24.41 13.99 -0.63
N VAL A 161 25.24 14.51 -1.52
CA VAL A 161 25.03 14.44 -2.97
C VAL A 161 25.25 13.03 -3.48
N LYS A 162 26.30 12.37 -3.00
CA LYS A 162 26.54 10.95 -3.35
C LYS A 162 25.46 10.05 -2.80
N ASP A 163 25.02 10.30 -1.57
CA ASP A 163 23.93 9.55 -0.94
C ASP A 163 22.64 9.68 -1.73
N PHE A 164 22.32 10.88 -2.22
CA PHE A 164 21.16 11.11 -3.07
C PHE A 164 21.19 10.24 -4.34
N TYR A 165 22.32 10.26 -5.05
CA TYR A 165 22.45 9.46 -6.27
C TYR A 165 22.45 7.96 -6.00
N ALA A 166 23.12 7.51 -4.94
CA ALA A 166 23.16 6.09 -4.57
C ALA A 166 21.76 5.52 -4.32
N ILE A 167 20.94 6.22 -3.54
CA ILE A 167 19.55 5.79 -3.29
C ILE A 167 18.71 5.81 -4.56
N ASN A 168 18.85 6.83 -5.41
CA ASN A 168 18.10 6.89 -6.67
C ASN A 168 18.50 5.78 -7.65
N GLU A 169 19.78 5.42 -7.72
CA GLU A 169 20.23 4.29 -8.50
C GLU A 169 19.65 2.97 -7.98
N GLU A 170 19.58 2.80 -6.67
CA GLU A 170 19.00 1.62 -6.06
C GLU A 170 17.49 1.53 -6.32
N LEU A 171 16.76 2.64 -6.18
CA LEU A 171 15.36 2.71 -6.56
C LEU A 171 15.15 2.33 -8.03
N LYS A 172 16.02 2.78 -8.93
CA LYS A 172 15.95 2.49 -10.36
C LYS A 172 16.22 1.01 -10.66
N LYS A 173 17.22 0.41 -10.01
CA LYS A 173 17.50 -1.02 -10.12
C LYS A 173 16.32 -1.87 -9.69
N TYR A 174 15.58 -1.38 -8.69
CA TYR A 174 14.45 -2.08 -8.12
C TYR A 174 13.18 -1.94 -8.98
N SER A 175 12.77 -0.72 -9.32
CA SER A 175 11.57 -0.43 -10.08
C SER A 175 11.66 0.94 -10.75
N GLU A 176 11.51 0.93 -12.06
CA GLU A 176 11.45 2.16 -12.87
C GLU A 176 10.28 3.05 -12.45
N LYS A 177 9.17 2.45 -12.03
CA LYS A 177 7.99 3.13 -11.51
C LYS A 177 8.25 3.82 -10.18
N LEU A 178 9.08 3.23 -9.32
CA LEU A 178 9.42 3.81 -8.02
C LEU A 178 10.42 4.94 -8.17
N SER A 179 11.41 4.80 -9.05
CA SER A 179 12.41 5.83 -9.34
C SER A 179 11.79 7.07 -10.00
N SER A 180 10.69 6.91 -10.74
CA SER A 180 9.95 8.02 -11.38
C SER A 180 8.98 8.73 -10.44
N ARG A 181 8.83 8.29 -9.18
CA ARG A 181 7.97 8.95 -8.20
C ARG A 181 8.46 10.34 -7.86
N LYS A 182 7.51 11.23 -7.62
CA LYS A 182 7.83 12.57 -7.14
C LYS A 182 8.54 12.47 -5.79
N GLN A 183 9.70 13.11 -5.68
CA GLN A 183 10.50 13.17 -4.47
C GLN A 183 10.56 14.62 -3.98
N ILE A 184 10.54 14.78 -2.65
CA ILE A 184 10.90 16.02 -1.97
C ILE A 184 12.15 15.73 -1.16
N ILE A 185 13.20 16.50 -1.40
CA ILE A 185 14.45 16.39 -0.65
C ILE A 185 14.28 17.11 0.69
N VAL A 186 14.68 16.43 1.76
CA VAL A 186 14.66 16.95 3.13
C VAL A 186 16.09 16.93 3.65
N ALA A 187 16.72 18.11 3.71
CA ALA A 187 18.03 18.30 4.35
C ALA A 187 17.85 18.27 5.87
N THR A 188 18.60 17.43 6.55
CA THR A 188 18.53 17.25 8.01
C THR A 188 19.86 17.58 8.67
N LYS A 189 19.81 17.82 10.01
CA LYS A 189 20.97 18.14 10.84
C LYS A 189 21.71 19.42 10.39
N LEU A 190 20.95 20.38 9.85
CA LEU A 190 21.48 21.69 9.45
C LEU A 190 22.16 22.44 10.61
N ASP A 191 21.64 22.22 11.82
CA ASP A 191 22.19 22.78 13.08
C ASP A 191 23.57 22.23 13.44
N ALA A 192 23.96 21.13 12.84
CA ALA A 192 25.22 20.44 13.06
C ALA A 192 26.23 20.64 11.91
N MET A 193 25.88 21.41 10.87
CA MET A 193 26.81 21.80 9.83
C MET A 193 27.95 22.63 10.45
N GLN A 194 29.18 22.29 10.12
CA GLN A 194 30.34 23.13 10.41
C GLN A 194 30.40 24.15 9.28
N ASP A 195 30.28 25.44 9.62
CA ASP A 195 30.59 26.53 8.69
C ASP A 195 32.09 26.45 8.37
N ASP A 196 32.43 26.12 7.14
CA ASP A 196 33.81 26.29 6.61
C ASP A 196 34.05 27.71 6.16
#